data_37d7d3f49c5c9e93f7c16c88920cbbf5
#
_entry.id   37d7d3f49c5c9e93f7c16c88920cbbf5
#
_cell.length_a   1.000
_cell.length_b   1.000
_cell.length_c   1.000
_cell.angle_alpha   90.00
_cell.angle_beta   90.00
_cell.angle_gamma   90.00
#
_symmetry.space_group_name_H-M   'P 1'
#
loop_
_entity.id
_entity.type
_entity.pdbx_description
1 polymer ?
#
loop_
_entity_poly.entity_id
_entity_poly.type
_entity_poly.pdbx_seq_one_letter_code
_entity_poly.pdbx_strand_id
1 'polypeptide(L)'
;MKVILSYFKLLAINLKEHKDNIPQVTKLAVADLKKTYTGAALGWAWAVIKPIVTIFVYWFAIEIGLRKGGNVGGVPYILWLIAGMVPWFYISETLTGGADCIRRYSYLVTKMRYPVMTIPTFTNLSKLFVNIILTLVAIIVFWLSGYKPTVYLLQLPVYIFLMFMLSNAWALFAGLISAISKDFSNLVKSFVTAVFWLSGVIWKVENVMDKPMLRRFLMLNPVTFICNGFRNCFVNEIWFYDQGKRLSYYLIFYAILVFLSLWAYKKLRKEIPDVL
;
A
#
# COMPACT_ATOMS: atom_id res chain seq x y z
N MET A 1 16.36 28.66 7.09
CA MET A 1 15.08 29.22 6.61
C MET A 1 14.88 29.04 5.09
N LYS A 2 15.78 29.47 4.19
CA LYS A 2 15.66 29.33 2.71
C LYS A 2 15.47 27.87 2.23
N VAL A 3 16.11 26.88 2.86
CA VAL A 3 16.01 25.45 2.49
C VAL A 3 14.60 24.91 2.77
N ILE A 4 14.08 25.16 3.96
CA ILE A 4 12.73 24.70 4.37
C ILE A 4 11.65 25.32 3.45
N LEU A 5 11.77 26.62 3.16
CA LEU A 5 10.86 27.31 2.24
C LEU A 5 10.86 26.69 0.84
N SER A 6 12.00 26.16 0.37
CA SER A 6 12.09 25.49 -0.93
C SER A 6 11.29 24.18 -1.00
N TYR A 7 11.20 23.42 0.12
CA TYR A 7 10.40 22.18 0.19
C TYR A 7 8.91 22.47 0.27
N PHE A 8 8.51 23.51 1.01
CA PHE A 8 7.10 23.96 0.99
C PHE A 8 6.66 24.41 -0.40
N LYS A 9 7.52 25.11 -1.14
CA LYS A 9 7.25 25.48 -2.52
C LYS A 9 7.12 24.24 -3.43
N LEU A 10 7.96 23.22 -3.26
CA LEU A 10 7.85 21.96 -4.01
C LEU A 10 6.56 21.20 -3.66
N LEU A 11 6.16 21.18 -2.41
CA LEU A 11 4.89 20.59 -1.99
C LEU A 11 3.70 21.32 -2.64
N ALA A 12 3.72 22.66 -2.65
CA ALA A 12 2.69 23.45 -3.32
C ALA A 12 2.65 23.19 -4.84
N ILE A 13 3.82 23.05 -5.49
CA ILE A 13 3.90 22.67 -6.91
C ILE A 13 3.30 21.27 -7.13
N ASN A 14 3.64 20.29 -6.28
CA ASN A 14 3.09 18.94 -6.35
C ASN A 14 1.55 18.96 -6.26
N LEU A 15 1.01 19.67 -5.27
CA LEU A 15 -0.45 19.78 -5.11
C LEU A 15 -1.11 20.47 -6.31
N LYS A 16 -0.47 21.51 -6.85
CA LYS A 16 -0.95 22.20 -8.05
C LYS A 16 -0.94 21.29 -9.27
N GLU A 17 0.17 20.59 -9.53
CA GLU A 17 0.29 19.64 -10.65
C GLU A 17 -0.79 18.55 -10.56
N HIS A 18 -1.09 18.04 -9.38
CA HIS A 18 -2.18 17.09 -9.20
C HIS A 18 -3.53 17.69 -9.51
N LYS A 19 -3.83 18.89 -8.96
CA LYS A 19 -5.10 19.58 -9.19
C LYS A 19 -5.33 19.88 -10.68
N ASP A 20 -4.31 20.38 -11.36
CA ASP A 20 -4.40 20.77 -12.77
C ASP A 20 -4.52 19.55 -13.71
N ASN A 21 -4.08 18.36 -13.26
CA ASN A 21 -4.06 17.13 -14.05
C ASN A 21 -5.04 16.04 -13.56
N ILE A 22 -6.01 16.33 -12.68
CA ILE A 22 -6.99 15.35 -12.19
C ILE A 22 -7.64 14.53 -13.30
N PRO A 23 -8.15 15.14 -14.42
CA PRO A 23 -8.78 14.36 -15.47
C PRO A 23 -7.81 13.41 -16.19
N GLN A 24 -6.57 13.84 -16.39
CA GLN A 24 -5.52 13.01 -17.01
C GLN A 24 -5.10 11.87 -16.10
N VAL A 25 -4.89 12.14 -14.80
CA VAL A 25 -4.56 11.14 -13.78
C VAL A 25 -5.64 10.07 -13.75
N THR A 26 -6.92 10.44 -13.75
CA THR A 26 -8.03 9.48 -13.74
C THR A 26 -8.09 8.65 -15.02
N LYS A 27 -7.95 9.28 -16.19
CA LYS A 27 -7.93 8.57 -17.49
C LYS A 27 -6.76 7.60 -17.57
N LEU A 28 -5.56 8.01 -17.14
CA LEU A 28 -4.38 7.16 -17.13
C LEU A 28 -4.50 6.01 -16.13
N ALA A 29 -5.10 6.24 -14.95
CA ALA A 29 -5.38 5.17 -13.97
C ALA A 29 -6.31 4.10 -14.55
N VAL A 30 -7.39 4.50 -15.22
CA VAL A 30 -8.30 3.56 -15.89
C VAL A 30 -7.61 2.81 -17.03
N ALA A 31 -6.75 3.50 -17.80
CA ALA A 31 -5.98 2.87 -18.88
C ALA A 31 -4.96 1.86 -18.35
N ASP A 32 -4.23 2.20 -17.26
CA ASP A 32 -3.29 1.29 -16.57
C ASP A 32 -4.02 0.05 -16.04
N LEU A 33 -5.17 0.26 -15.40
CA LEU A 33 -6.02 -0.79 -14.89
C LEU A 33 -6.48 -1.75 -15.99
N LYS A 34 -7.01 -1.22 -17.11
CA LYS A 34 -7.41 -2.02 -18.26
C LYS A 34 -6.23 -2.81 -18.83
N LYS A 35 -5.07 -2.17 -19.01
CA LYS A 35 -3.87 -2.80 -19.54
C LYS A 35 -3.40 -3.99 -18.70
N THR A 36 -3.59 -3.94 -17.38
CA THR A 36 -3.16 -5.01 -16.47
C THR A 36 -3.92 -6.32 -16.71
N TYR A 37 -5.19 -6.25 -17.14
CA TYR A 37 -6.05 -7.43 -17.31
C TYR A 37 -6.40 -7.72 -18.77
N THR A 38 -6.02 -6.88 -19.72
CA THR A 38 -6.26 -7.09 -21.16
C THR A 38 -5.34 -8.19 -21.68
N GLY A 39 -5.92 -9.10 -22.48
CA GLY A 39 -5.17 -10.21 -23.10
C GLY A 39 -5.05 -11.47 -22.25
N ALA A 40 -5.49 -11.48 -21.00
CA ALA A 40 -5.58 -12.69 -20.19
C ALA A 40 -6.93 -13.41 -20.43
N ALA A 41 -6.91 -14.75 -20.55
CA ALA A 41 -8.12 -15.55 -20.82
C ALA A 41 -9.25 -15.32 -19.81
N LEU A 42 -8.92 -15.15 -18.53
CA LEU A 42 -9.87 -14.88 -17.44
C LEU A 42 -10.05 -13.37 -17.18
N GLY A 43 -9.32 -12.50 -17.90
CA GLY A 43 -9.44 -11.05 -17.79
C GLY A 43 -9.44 -10.54 -16.33
N TRP A 44 -10.47 -9.78 -15.99
CA TRP A 44 -10.67 -9.19 -14.66
C TRP A 44 -10.84 -10.19 -13.51
N ALA A 45 -11.23 -11.44 -13.79
CA ALA A 45 -11.37 -12.45 -12.75
C ALA A 45 -10.05 -12.71 -11.99
N TRP A 46 -8.90 -12.49 -12.63
CA TRP A 46 -7.59 -12.59 -11.99
C TRP A 46 -7.42 -11.62 -10.82
N ALA A 47 -8.09 -10.48 -10.83
CA ALA A 47 -8.06 -9.53 -9.73
C ALA A 47 -8.56 -10.14 -8.39
N VAL A 48 -9.42 -11.14 -8.47
CA VAL A 48 -10.02 -11.81 -7.30
C VAL A 48 -9.44 -13.21 -7.10
N ILE A 49 -9.26 -13.98 -8.19
CA ILE A 49 -8.76 -15.36 -8.11
C ILE A 49 -7.37 -15.43 -7.48
N LYS A 50 -6.43 -14.57 -7.91
CA LYS A 50 -5.06 -14.57 -7.38
C LYS A 50 -5.00 -14.32 -5.87
N PRO A 51 -5.67 -13.29 -5.30
CA PRO A 51 -5.81 -13.13 -3.86
C PRO A 51 -6.43 -14.33 -3.14
N ILE A 52 -7.51 -14.91 -3.67
CA ILE A 52 -8.18 -16.07 -3.06
C ILE A 52 -7.20 -17.25 -2.96
N VAL A 53 -6.53 -17.60 -4.05
CA VAL A 53 -5.54 -18.70 -4.05
C VAL A 53 -4.43 -18.43 -3.05
N THR A 54 -3.93 -17.18 -2.99
CA THR A 54 -2.85 -16.79 -2.06
C THR A 54 -3.32 -16.92 -0.60
N ILE A 55 -4.52 -16.44 -0.27
CA ILE A 55 -5.10 -16.56 1.08
C ILE A 55 -5.29 -18.03 1.44
N PHE A 56 -5.82 -18.84 0.53
CA PHE A 56 -6.02 -20.27 0.74
C PHE A 56 -4.70 -20.98 1.06
N VAL A 57 -3.64 -20.72 0.30
CA VAL A 57 -2.32 -21.33 0.54
C VAL A 57 -1.77 -20.96 1.92
N TYR A 58 -1.84 -19.69 2.31
CA TYR A 58 -1.38 -19.27 3.65
C TYR A 58 -2.25 -19.82 4.77
N TRP A 59 -3.57 -19.83 4.59
CA TRP A 59 -4.49 -20.44 5.54
C TRP A 59 -4.18 -21.93 5.72
N PHE A 60 -4.05 -22.68 4.62
CA PHE A 60 -3.75 -24.11 4.65
C PHE A 60 -2.42 -24.38 5.37
N ALA A 61 -1.35 -23.65 5.01
CA ALA A 61 -0.04 -23.87 5.60
C ALA A 61 -0.01 -23.56 7.10
N ILE A 62 -0.69 -22.48 7.53
CA ILE A 62 -0.62 -22.04 8.93
C ILE A 62 -1.66 -22.74 9.78
N GLU A 63 -2.91 -22.79 9.36
CA GLU A 63 -4.01 -23.35 10.16
C GLU A 63 -3.91 -24.88 10.27
N ILE A 64 -3.65 -25.55 9.15
CA ILE A 64 -3.56 -27.01 9.10
C ILE A 64 -2.16 -27.49 9.44
N GLY A 65 -1.13 -26.85 8.86
CA GLY A 65 0.25 -27.30 9.01
C GLY A 65 0.89 -26.94 10.36
N LEU A 66 0.67 -25.72 10.87
CA LEU A 66 1.41 -25.20 12.03
C LEU A 66 0.56 -25.04 13.30
N ARG A 67 -0.69 -24.58 13.21
CA ARG A 67 -1.50 -24.19 14.36
C ARG A 67 -2.49 -25.25 14.83
N LYS A 68 -2.79 -26.24 14.02
CA LYS A 68 -3.81 -27.29 14.33
C LYS A 68 -5.21 -26.73 14.68
N GLY A 69 -5.59 -25.64 14.03
CA GLY A 69 -6.89 -25.00 14.27
C GLY A 69 -6.90 -23.96 15.40
N GLY A 70 -7.87 -23.07 15.38
CA GLY A 70 -8.15 -22.14 16.46
C GLY A 70 -8.58 -20.74 16.03
N ASN A 71 -9.30 -20.07 16.93
CA ASN A 71 -9.75 -18.71 16.74
C ASN A 71 -8.63 -17.70 17.05
N VAL A 72 -8.63 -16.59 16.32
CA VAL A 72 -7.71 -15.47 16.52
C VAL A 72 -8.52 -14.19 16.61
N GLY A 73 -8.48 -13.54 17.78
CA GLY A 73 -9.28 -12.32 18.01
C GLY A 73 -10.80 -12.57 18.04
N GLY A 74 -11.24 -13.78 18.40
CA GLY A 74 -12.68 -14.10 18.46
C GLY A 74 -13.29 -14.61 17.14
N VAL A 75 -12.50 -14.66 16.05
CA VAL A 75 -12.95 -15.15 14.73
C VAL A 75 -12.07 -16.29 14.25
N PRO A 76 -12.55 -17.18 13.33
CA PRO A 76 -11.72 -18.16 12.65
C PRO A 76 -10.48 -17.51 12.01
N TYR A 77 -9.34 -18.19 12.07
CA TYR A 77 -8.09 -17.65 11.57
C TYR A 77 -8.16 -17.18 10.11
N ILE A 78 -8.93 -17.88 9.26
CA ILE A 78 -9.10 -17.49 7.85
C ILE A 78 -9.69 -16.07 7.71
N LEU A 79 -10.69 -15.70 8.52
CA LEU A 79 -11.28 -14.36 8.51
C LEU A 79 -10.29 -13.31 9.01
N TRP A 80 -9.57 -13.61 10.10
CA TRP A 80 -8.52 -12.75 10.61
C TRP A 80 -7.39 -12.54 9.58
N LEU A 81 -7.04 -13.59 8.83
CA LEU A 81 -6.07 -13.56 7.75
C LEU A 81 -6.56 -12.68 6.58
N ILE A 82 -7.81 -12.86 6.12
CA ILE A 82 -8.43 -12.05 5.06
C ILE A 82 -8.32 -10.56 5.40
N ALA A 83 -8.71 -10.17 6.61
CA ALA A 83 -8.65 -8.76 7.04
C ALA A 83 -7.25 -8.15 6.98
N GLY A 84 -6.19 -8.94 7.23
CA GLY A 84 -4.81 -8.48 7.10
C GLY A 84 -4.24 -8.54 5.68
N MET A 85 -4.68 -9.53 4.88
CA MET A 85 -4.17 -9.74 3.51
C MET A 85 -4.73 -8.74 2.51
N VAL A 86 -5.96 -8.27 2.69
CA VAL A 86 -6.58 -7.31 1.76
C VAL A 86 -5.73 -6.04 1.60
N PRO A 87 -5.35 -5.31 2.65
CA PRO A 87 -4.46 -4.15 2.51
C PRO A 87 -3.05 -4.55 2.06
N TRP A 88 -2.56 -5.73 2.45
CA TRP A 88 -1.25 -6.21 2.04
C TRP A 88 -1.14 -6.40 0.51
N PHE A 89 -2.15 -6.92 -0.16
CA PHE A 89 -2.13 -7.05 -1.63
C PHE A 89 -1.88 -5.71 -2.31
N TYR A 90 -2.57 -4.67 -1.87
CA TYR A 90 -2.34 -3.32 -2.39
C TYR A 90 -0.93 -2.82 -2.07
N ILE A 91 -0.50 -2.93 -0.82
CA ILE A 91 0.82 -2.45 -0.37
C ILE A 91 1.94 -3.17 -1.14
N SER A 92 1.90 -4.47 -1.27
CA SER A 92 2.94 -5.25 -1.97
C SER A 92 3.04 -4.87 -3.45
N GLU A 93 1.91 -4.67 -4.12
CA GLU A 93 1.87 -4.22 -5.52
C GLU A 93 2.34 -2.77 -5.68
N THR A 94 2.05 -1.89 -4.72
CA THR A 94 2.50 -0.50 -4.77
C THR A 94 3.95 -0.33 -4.35
N LEU A 95 4.48 -1.18 -3.48
CA LEU A 95 5.90 -1.21 -3.15
C LEU A 95 6.74 -1.53 -4.39
N THR A 96 6.44 -2.63 -5.08
CA THR A 96 7.18 -3.07 -6.26
C THR A 96 6.88 -2.24 -7.50
N GLY A 97 5.60 -2.07 -7.81
CA GLY A 97 5.16 -1.31 -8.98
C GLY A 97 5.43 0.19 -8.86
N GLY A 98 5.45 0.72 -7.64
CA GLY A 98 5.84 2.11 -7.37
C GLY A 98 7.32 2.37 -7.66
N ALA A 99 8.20 1.42 -7.32
CA ALA A 99 9.61 1.51 -7.68
C ALA A 99 9.81 1.52 -9.22
N ASP A 100 8.98 0.83 -9.98
CA ASP A 100 9.09 0.75 -11.44
C ASP A 100 8.28 1.81 -12.18
N CYS A 101 7.41 2.57 -11.52
CA CYS A 101 6.36 3.38 -12.19
C CYS A 101 6.91 4.43 -13.15
N ILE A 102 7.93 5.19 -12.76
CA ILE A 102 8.50 6.28 -13.58
C ILE A 102 9.18 5.68 -14.84
N ARG A 103 9.93 4.60 -14.67
CA ARG A 103 10.59 3.91 -15.79
C ARG A 103 9.58 3.27 -16.75
N ARG A 104 8.51 2.65 -16.21
CA ARG A 104 7.42 2.05 -17.00
C ARG A 104 6.71 3.06 -17.89
N TYR A 105 6.59 4.29 -17.43
CA TYR A 105 5.92 5.39 -18.10
C TYR A 105 6.88 6.48 -18.56
N SER A 106 8.15 6.10 -18.87
CA SER A 106 9.20 7.02 -19.33
C SER A 106 8.77 7.88 -20.52
N TYR A 107 8.01 7.32 -21.46
CA TYR A 107 7.51 8.04 -22.63
C TYR A 107 6.63 9.26 -22.28
N LEU A 108 5.93 9.23 -21.13
CA LEU A 108 5.16 10.38 -20.67
C LEU A 108 6.07 11.55 -20.29
N VAL A 109 7.23 11.25 -19.71
CA VAL A 109 8.22 12.25 -19.28
C VAL A 109 9.01 12.76 -20.48
N THR A 110 9.55 11.84 -21.30
CA THR A 110 10.48 12.18 -22.38
C THR A 110 9.79 12.76 -23.63
N LYS A 111 8.60 12.23 -24.00
CA LYS A 111 7.89 12.64 -25.22
C LYS A 111 6.74 13.61 -24.98
N MET A 112 6.03 13.48 -23.85
CA MET A 112 4.81 14.26 -23.59
C MET A 112 5.00 15.38 -22.56
N ARG A 113 6.17 15.50 -21.95
CA ARG A 113 6.48 16.47 -20.87
C ARG A 113 5.47 16.42 -19.72
N TYR A 114 4.96 15.22 -19.42
CA TYR A 114 3.96 15.01 -18.37
C TYR A 114 4.58 15.18 -16.99
N PRO A 115 3.86 15.73 -15.99
CA PRO A 115 4.40 15.95 -14.64
C PRO A 115 4.81 14.63 -13.97
N VAL A 116 6.10 14.48 -13.65
CA VAL A 116 6.65 13.25 -13.06
C VAL A 116 6.00 12.90 -11.71
N MET A 117 5.64 13.94 -10.91
CA MET A 117 5.04 13.75 -9.59
C MET A 117 3.66 13.08 -9.63
N THR A 118 2.94 13.13 -10.74
CA THR A 118 1.61 12.54 -10.87
C THR A 118 1.62 11.09 -11.36
N ILE A 119 2.77 10.58 -11.86
CA ILE A 119 2.91 9.20 -12.34
C ILE A 119 2.65 8.18 -11.21
N PRO A 120 3.23 8.30 -10.00
CA PRO A 120 2.90 7.44 -8.87
C PRO A 120 1.41 7.42 -8.55
N THR A 121 0.75 8.56 -8.65
CA THR A 121 -0.65 8.71 -8.27
C THR A 121 -1.58 7.92 -9.17
N PHE A 122 -1.46 8.02 -10.51
CA PHE A 122 -2.35 7.24 -11.38
C PHE A 122 -2.05 5.74 -11.35
N THR A 123 -0.79 5.35 -11.18
CA THR A 123 -0.42 3.92 -11.05
C THR A 123 -0.90 3.30 -9.75
N ASN A 124 -0.90 4.04 -8.65
CA ASN A 124 -1.43 3.57 -7.38
C ASN A 124 -2.96 3.63 -7.35
N LEU A 125 -3.57 4.62 -8.01
CA LEU A 125 -5.01 4.73 -8.14
C LEU A 125 -5.59 3.53 -8.92
N SER A 126 -4.92 3.08 -9.99
CA SER A 126 -5.34 1.87 -10.73
C SER A 126 -5.43 0.63 -9.83
N LYS A 127 -4.44 0.44 -8.95
CA LYS A 127 -4.42 -0.67 -7.99
C LYS A 127 -5.41 -0.50 -6.85
N LEU A 128 -5.70 0.76 -6.47
CA LEU A 128 -6.68 1.07 -5.44
C LEU A 128 -8.09 0.60 -5.84
N PHE A 129 -8.48 0.70 -7.11
CA PHE A 129 -9.75 0.16 -7.59
C PHE A 129 -9.87 -1.34 -7.33
N VAL A 130 -8.81 -2.11 -7.58
CA VAL A 130 -8.79 -3.55 -7.29
C VAL A 130 -8.89 -3.80 -5.79
N ASN A 131 -8.17 -3.03 -4.98
CA ASN A 131 -8.22 -3.17 -3.53
C ASN A 131 -9.60 -2.84 -2.94
N ILE A 132 -10.32 -1.86 -3.48
CA ILE A 132 -11.70 -1.56 -3.10
C ILE A 132 -12.61 -2.76 -3.38
N ILE A 133 -12.48 -3.39 -4.55
CA ILE A 133 -13.23 -4.60 -4.89
C ILE A 133 -12.92 -5.72 -3.89
N LEU A 134 -11.65 -5.97 -3.58
CA LEU A 134 -11.26 -6.98 -2.60
C LEU A 134 -11.78 -6.66 -1.19
N THR A 135 -11.83 -5.39 -0.82
CA THR A 135 -12.40 -4.95 0.46
C THR A 135 -13.89 -5.23 0.52
N LEU A 136 -14.63 -4.96 -0.56
CA LEU A 136 -16.06 -5.31 -0.66
C LEU A 136 -16.29 -6.82 -0.61
N VAL A 137 -15.46 -7.60 -1.30
CA VAL A 137 -15.51 -9.08 -1.24
C VAL A 137 -15.26 -9.54 0.21
N ALA A 138 -14.29 -8.96 0.91
CA ALA A 138 -14.03 -9.29 2.31
C ALA A 138 -15.24 -9.00 3.21
N ILE A 139 -15.91 -7.85 3.04
CA ILE A 139 -17.15 -7.52 3.78
C ILE A 139 -18.22 -8.59 3.54
N ILE A 140 -18.43 -9.00 2.29
CA ILE A 140 -19.41 -10.04 1.94
C ILE A 140 -19.03 -11.38 2.59
N VAL A 141 -17.75 -11.79 2.54
CA VAL A 141 -17.28 -13.03 3.16
C VAL A 141 -17.52 -13.04 4.66
N PHE A 142 -17.21 -11.93 5.36
CA PHE A 142 -17.48 -11.81 6.80
C PHE A 142 -18.98 -11.95 7.09
N TRP A 143 -19.82 -11.24 6.33
CA TRP A 143 -21.27 -11.31 6.50
C TRP A 143 -21.83 -12.72 6.29
N LEU A 144 -21.44 -13.39 5.21
CA LEU A 144 -21.85 -14.78 4.93
C LEU A 144 -21.34 -15.78 5.98
N SER A 145 -20.22 -15.47 6.64
CA SER A 145 -19.66 -16.28 7.73
C SER A 145 -20.35 -16.03 9.09
N GLY A 146 -21.41 -15.20 9.13
CA GLY A 146 -22.18 -14.91 10.34
C GLY A 146 -21.69 -13.67 11.12
N TYR A 147 -20.63 -12.98 10.66
CA TYR A 147 -20.12 -11.74 11.28
C TYR A 147 -20.76 -10.52 10.60
N LYS A 148 -21.77 -9.95 11.25
CA LYS A 148 -22.51 -8.80 10.71
C LYS A 148 -21.63 -7.56 10.59
N PRO A 149 -21.85 -6.74 9.54
CA PRO A 149 -21.19 -5.44 9.42
C PRO A 149 -21.45 -4.56 10.65
N THR A 150 -20.38 -4.06 11.28
CA THR A 150 -20.46 -3.18 12.43
C THR A 150 -20.17 -1.73 12.04
N VAL A 151 -20.46 -0.78 12.91
CA VAL A 151 -20.17 0.65 12.71
C VAL A 151 -18.66 0.90 12.51
N TYR A 152 -17.81 0.01 12.97
CA TYR A 152 -16.36 0.10 12.81
C TYR A 152 -15.89 -0.01 11.34
N LEU A 153 -16.71 -0.56 10.43
CA LEU A 153 -16.40 -0.55 9.00
C LEU A 153 -16.41 0.86 8.39
N LEU A 154 -17.08 1.84 9.02
CA LEU A 154 -17.09 3.23 8.58
C LEU A 154 -15.70 3.88 8.60
N GLN A 155 -14.74 3.31 9.33
CA GLN A 155 -13.37 3.81 9.35
C GLN A 155 -12.47 3.23 8.23
N LEU A 156 -12.94 2.22 7.44
CA LEU A 156 -12.21 1.69 6.30
C LEU A 156 -11.73 2.77 5.32
N PRO A 157 -12.57 3.76 4.91
CA PRO A 157 -12.11 4.84 4.04
C PRO A 157 -10.90 5.61 4.58
N VAL A 158 -10.81 5.78 5.91
CA VAL A 158 -9.66 6.44 6.55
C VAL A 158 -8.39 5.62 6.36
N TYR A 159 -8.44 4.31 6.64
CA TYR A 159 -7.27 3.43 6.44
C TYR A 159 -6.89 3.29 4.96
N ILE A 160 -7.86 3.21 4.05
CA ILE A 160 -7.64 3.19 2.61
C ILE A 160 -6.95 4.49 2.16
N PHE A 161 -7.40 5.65 2.65
CA PHE A 161 -6.79 6.93 2.35
C PHE A 161 -5.34 7.02 2.88
N LEU A 162 -5.11 6.64 4.14
CA LEU A 162 -3.77 6.60 4.71
C LEU A 162 -2.83 5.69 3.92
N MET A 163 -3.30 4.49 3.58
CA MET A 163 -2.56 3.52 2.77
C MET A 163 -2.22 4.08 1.37
N PHE A 164 -3.17 4.75 0.72
CA PHE A 164 -2.96 5.39 -0.59
C PHE A 164 -1.91 6.50 -0.50
N MET A 165 -1.99 7.36 0.52
CA MET A 165 -1.03 8.45 0.74
C MET A 165 0.38 7.93 0.98
N LEU A 166 0.54 6.89 1.83
CA LEU A 166 1.82 6.25 2.08
C LEU A 166 2.42 5.68 0.79
N SER A 167 1.62 4.97 0.01
CA SER A 167 2.04 4.35 -1.25
C SER A 167 2.45 5.39 -2.30
N ASN A 168 1.79 6.55 -2.36
CA ASN A 168 2.19 7.63 -3.28
C ASN A 168 3.52 8.25 -2.89
N ALA A 169 3.74 8.54 -1.61
CA ALA A 169 5.01 9.06 -1.14
C ALA A 169 6.16 8.06 -1.39
N TRP A 170 5.90 6.76 -1.12
CA TRP A 170 6.85 5.69 -1.44
C TRP A 170 7.15 5.59 -2.93
N ALA A 171 6.12 5.54 -3.77
CA ALA A 171 6.28 5.35 -5.20
C ALA A 171 6.99 6.54 -5.87
N LEU A 172 6.78 7.77 -5.38
CA LEU A 172 7.54 8.92 -5.83
C LEU A 172 9.02 8.80 -5.45
N PHE A 173 9.31 8.47 -4.19
CA PHE A 173 10.68 8.27 -3.71
C PHE A 173 11.39 7.14 -4.46
N ALA A 174 10.81 5.94 -4.41
CA ALA A 174 11.40 4.74 -4.98
C ALA A 174 11.48 4.80 -6.51
N GLY A 175 10.46 5.34 -7.17
CA GLY A 175 10.40 5.49 -8.62
C GLY A 175 11.48 6.44 -9.16
N LEU A 176 11.75 7.55 -8.46
CA LEU A 176 12.80 8.49 -8.83
C LEU A 176 14.20 7.85 -8.72
N ILE A 177 14.49 7.13 -7.64
CA ILE A 177 15.77 6.44 -7.47
C ILE A 177 15.92 5.31 -8.50
N SER A 178 14.86 4.53 -8.71
CA SER A 178 14.86 3.42 -9.68
C SER A 178 14.96 3.93 -11.13
N ALA A 179 14.51 5.14 -11.43
CA ALA A 179 14.69 5.73 -12.75
C ALA A 179 16.17 5.84 -13.11
N ILE A 180 17.02 6.16 -12.14
CA ILE A 180 18.48 6.27 -12.31
C ILE A 180 19.14 4.91 -12.18
N SER A 181 18.80 4.10 -11.16
CA SER A 181 19.41 2.80 -10.90
C SER A 181 18.37 1.67 -10.88
N LYS A 182 18.45 0.76 -11.88
CA LYS A 182 17.59 -0.43 -11.95
C LYS A 182 17.80 -1.36 -10.75
N ASP A 183 18.99 -1.38 -10.17
CA ASP A 183 19.31 -2.23 -9.03
C ASP A 183 18.47 -1.88 -7.81
N PHE A 184 18.10 -0.62 -7.63
CA PHE A 184 17.21 -0.22 -6.55
C PHE A 184 15.83 -0.88 -6.68
N SER A 185 15.26 -0.95 -7.89
CA SER A 185 14.00 -1.68 -8.11
C SER A 185 14.13 -3.17 -7.78
N ASN A 186 15.24 -3.82 -8.18
CA ASN A 186 15.48 -5.22 -7.85
C ASN A 186 15.62 -5.44 -6.34
N LEU A 187 16.32 -4.52 -5.65
CA LEU A 187 16.42 -4.53 -4.20
C LEU A 187 15.05 -4.42 -3.54
N VAL A 188 14.20 -3.49 -3.97
CA VAL A 188 12.82 -3.36 -3.46
C VAL A 188 12.04 -4.65 -3.61
N LYS A 189 12.09 -5.28 -4.80
CA LYS A 189 11.41 -6.57 -5.08
C LYS A 189 11.86 -7.68 -4.13
N SER A 190 13.15 -7.74 -3.81
CA SER A 190 13.70 -8.71 -2.87
C SER A 190 13.24 -8.44 -1.43
N PHE A 191 13.12 -7.17 -1.03
CA PHE A 191 12.73 -6.80 0.33
C PHE A 191 11.23 -6.92 0.63
N VAL A 192 10.36 -6.98 -0.38
CA VAL A 192 8.90 -7.10 -0.15
C VAL A 192 8.54 -8.33 0.67
N THR A 193 9.23 -9.46 0.46
CA THR A 193 9.03 -10.67 1.27
C THR A 193 9.41 -10.44 2.74
N ALA A 194 10.50 -9.72 2.99
CA ALA A 194 10.89 -9.37 4.35
C ALA A 194 9.86 -8.44 5.00
N VAL A 195 9.35 -7.43 4.28
CA VAL A 195 8.29 -6.55 4.77
C VAL A 195 7.04 -7.35 5.12
N PHE A 196 6.63 -8.33 4.31
CA PHE A 196 5.50 -9.22 4.58
C PHE A 196 5.60 -9.90 5.95
N TRP A 197 6.74 -10.56 6.18
CA TRP A 197 6.98 -11.30 7.43
C TRP A 197 7.12 -10.36 8.65
N LEU A 198 7.76 -9.22 8.48
CA LEU A 198 7.96 -8.24 9.55
C LEU A 198 6.74 -7.37 9.86
N SER A 199 5.70 -7.40 9.02
CA SER A 199 4.50 -6.57 9.24
C SER A 199 3.36 -7.30 9.96
N GLY A 200 3.56 -8.54 10.39
CA GLY A 200 2.51 -9.30 11.09
C GLY A 200 1.24 -9.50 10.24
N VAL A 201 1.40 -9.67 8.91
CA VAL A 201 0.25 -9.88 8.02
C VAL A 201 -0.43 -11.21 8.29
N ILE A 202 0.34 -12.25 8.56
CA ILE A 202 -0.14 -13.62 8.79
C ILE A 202 -0.04 -14.09 10.24
N TRP A 203 0.50 -13.27 11.14
CA TRP A 203 0.68 -13.58 12.55
C TRP A 203 0.51 -12.32 13.41
N LYS A 204 0.17 -12.50 14.70
CA LYS A 204 0.00 -11.38 15.63
C LYS A 204 1.34 -10.90 16.17
N VAL A 205 1.70 -9.63 15.91
CA VAL A 205 2.92 -8.99 16.44
C VAL A 205 2.88 -8.93 17.98
N GLU A 206 1.69 -8.87 18.57
CA GLU A 206 1.46 -8.89 19.99
C GLU A 206 1.95 -10.18 20.67
N ASN A 207 2.02 -11.31 19.93
CA ASN A 207 2.49 -12.61 20.46
C ASN A 207 4.00 -12.63 20.75
N VAL A 208 4.77 -11.62 20.31
CA VAL A 208 6.20 -11.48 20.67
C VAL A 208 6.31 -10.86 22.05
N MET A 209 5.90 -11.61 23.08
CA MET A 209 5.90 -11.13 24.47
C MET A 209 7.28 -11.10 25.10
N ASP A 210 8.13 -12.08 24.79
CA ASP A 210 9.45 -12.24 25.40
C ASP A 210 10.51 -11.24 24.95
N LYS A 211 10.23 -10.44 23.91
CA LYS A 211 11.17 -9.48 23.31
C LYS A 211 10.51 -8.11 23.13
N PRO A 212 10.37 -7.29 24.16
CA PRO A 212 9.62 -6.05 24.12
C PRO A 212 10.22 -5.02 23.13
N MET A 213 11.54 -5.02 22.94
CA MET A 213 12.21 -4.13 21.99
C MET A 213 11.88 -4.50 20.54
N LEU A 214 11.91 -5.80 20.21
CA LEU A 214 11.53 -6.30 18.89
C LEU A 214 10.06 -6.00 18.60
N ARG A 215 9.17 -6.24 19.57
CA ARG A 215 7.76 -5.92 19.45
C ARG A 215 7.54 -4.44 19.17
N ARG A 216 8.23 -3.54 19.86
CA ARG A 216 8.15 -2.08 19.58
C ARG A 216 8.58 -1.76 18.17
N PHE A 217 9.71 -2.32 17.72
CA PHE A 217 10.21 -2.12 16.35
C PHE A 217 9.19 -2.57 15.30
N LEU A 218 8.60 -3.75 15.44
CA LEU A 218 7.58 -4.28 14.53
C LEU A 218 6.30 -3.44 14.53
N MET A 219 5.93 -2.88 15.69
CA MET A 219 4.76 -2.00 15.83
C MET A 219 4.98 -0.59 15.24
N LEU A 220 6.23 -0.14 15.05
CA LEU A 220 6.55 1.11 14.36
C LEU A 220 6.40 0.99 12.84
N ASN A 221 6.33 -0.22 12.29
CA ASN A 221 6.18 -0.45 10.86
C ASN A 221 4.81 0.09 10.38
N PRO A 222 4.78 1.01 9.40
CA PRO A 222 3.54 1.60 8.91
C PRO A 222 2.62 0.56 8.24
N VAL A 223 3.17 -0.50 7.66
CA VAL A 223 2.39 -1.61 7.08
C VAL A 223 1.64 -2.37 8.18
N THR A 224 2.30 -2.63 9.32
CA THR A 224 1.65 -3.22 10.50
C THR A 224 0.47 -2.39 10.98
N PHE A 225 0.62 -1.06 11.00
CA PHE A 225 -0.46 -0.14 11.38
C PHE A 225 -1.68 -0.27 10.46
N ILE A 226 -1.47 -0.29 9.15
CA ILE A 226 -2.56 -0.41 8.16
C ILE A 226 -3.22 -1.79 8.23
N CYS A 227 -2.45 -2.90 8.28
CA CYS A 227 -3.01 -4.25 8.36
C CYS A 227 -3.82 -4.46 9.65
N ASN A 228 -3.32 -3.96 10.78
CA ASN A 228 -4.07 -3.99 12.04
C ASN A 228 -5.27 -3.04 12.01
N GLY A 229 -5.19 -1.93 11.29
CA GLY A 229 -6.30 -1.02 11.06
C GLY A 229 -7.49 -1.70 10.38
N PHE A 230 -7.24 -2.48 9.32
CA PHE A 230 -8.27 -3.30 8.70
C PHE A 230 -8.83 -4.35 9.67
N ARG A 231 -7.98 -5.01 10.46
CA ARG A 231 -8.44 -5.95 11.51
C ARG A 231 -9.28 -5.26 12.58
N ASN A 232 -8.98 -4.00 12.89
CA ASN A 232 -9.80 -3.24 13.83
C ASN A 232 -11.19 -2.92 13.26
N CYS A 233 -11.30 -2.75 11.94
CA CYS A 233 -12.57 -2.57 11.27
C CYS A 233 -13.43 -3.84 11.26
N PHE A 234 -12.80 -5.01 11.05
CA PHE A 234 -13.50 -6.26 10.81
C PHE A 234 -13.63 -7.17 12.04
N VAL A 235 -12.67 -7.08 12.99
CA VAL A 235 -12.50 -8.10 14.06
C VAL A 235 -12.42 -7.51 15.45
N ASN A 236 -11.52 -6.52 15.64
CA ASN A 236 -11.20 -6.04 17.00
C ASN A 236 -12.15 -4.94 17.50
N GLU A 237 -12.90 -4.30 16.61
CA GLU A 237 -13.86 -3.22 16.92
C GLU A 237 -13.22 -2.06 17.69
N ILE A 238 -12.07 -1.57 17.21
CA ILE A 238 -11.31 -0.47 17.82
C ILE A 238 -11.26 0.71 16.85
N TRP A 239 -11.60 1.91 17.32
CA TRP A 239 -11.51 3.12 16.50
C TRP A 239 -10.05 3.54 16.26
N PHE A 240 -9.80 4.17 15.09
CA PHE A 240 -8.45 4.63 14.71
C PHE A 240 -7.89 5.68 15.67
N TYR A 241 -8.71 6.53 16.27
CA TYR A 241 -8.29 7.55 17.22
C TYR A 241 -7.93 6.98 18.61
N ASP A 242 -8.48 5.83 18.99
CA ASP A 242 -8.10 5.13 20.23
C ASP A 242 -6.66 4.59 20.18
N GLN A 243 -6.11 4.51 18.97
CA GLN A 243 -4.72 4.13 18.75
C GLN A 243 -3.79 5.35 18.52
N GLY A 244 -4.04 6.47 19.19
CA GLY A 244 -3.37 7.75 18.97
C GLY A 244 -1.85 7.68 18.91
N LYS A 245 -1.18 6.88 19.78
CA LYS A 245 0.28 6.68 19.73
C LYS A 245 0.74 6.01 18.44
N ARG A 246 0.03 4.97 17.96
CA ARG A 246 0.37 4.25 16.71
C ARG A 246 0.11 5.13 15.49
N LEU A 247 -0.98 5.88 15.49
CA LEU A 247 -1.30 6.85 14.47
C LEU A 247 -0.23 7.94 14.37
N SER A 248 0.25 8.46 15.52
CA SER A 248 1.32 9.46 15.55
C SER A 248 2.62 8.92 14.93
N TYR A 249 3.02 7.70 15.25
CA TYR A 249 4.20 7.07 14.63
C TYR A 249 4.03 6.90 13.12
N TYR A 250 2.84 6.48 12.69
CA TYR A 250 2.52 6.37 11.28
C TYR A 250 2.64 7.72 10.55
N LEU A 251 2.07 8.79 11.12
CA LEU A 251 2.13 10.13 10.55
C LEU A 251 3.55 10.71 10.51
N ILE A 252 4.36 10.43 11.53
CA ILE A 252 5.79 10.82 11.55
C ILE A 252 6.53 10.08 10.42
N PHE A 253 6.35 8.77 10.29
CA PHE A 253 6.96 7.99 9.21
C PHE A 253 6.54 8.52 7.84
N TYR A 254 5.24 8.78 7.65
CA TYR A 254 4.71 9.37 6.42
C TYR A 254 5.34 10.73 6.12
N ALA A 255 5.46 11.61 7.10
CA ALA A 255 6.08 12.93 6.94
C ALA A 255 7.57 12.82 6.52
N ILE A 256 8.31 11.89 7.13
CA ILE A 256 9.70 11.60 6.74
C ILE A 256 9.76 11.11 5.29
N LEU A 257 8.86 10.20 4.90
CA LEU A 257 8.82 9.65 3.55
C LEU A 257 8.47 10.72 2.50
N VAL A 258 7.52 11.60 2.81
CA VAL A 258 7.20 12.77 1.96
C VAL A 258 8.41 13.68 1.81
N PHE A 259 9.12 13.97 2.90
CA PHE A 259 10.34 14.76 2.84
C PHE A 259 11.39 14.11 1.94
N LEU A 260 11.63 12.80 2.10
CA LEU A 260 12.58 12.04 1.27
C LEU A 260 12.16 12.03 -0.20
N SER A 261 10.87 11.92 -0.50
CA SER A 261 10.36 11.94 -1.87
C SER A 261 10.58 13.31 -2.55
N LEU A 262 10.33 14.40 -1.83
CA LEU A 262 10.58 15.76 -2.31
C LEU A 262 12.08 16.05 -2.45
N TRP A 263 12.90 15.52 -1.54
CA TRP A 263 14.36 15.62 -1.64
C TRP A 263 14.88 14.89 -2.88
N ALA A 264 14.46 13.67 -3.10
CA ALA A 264 14.80 12.89 -4.29
C ALA A 264 14.36 13.61 -5.57
N TYR A 265 13.13 14.12 -5.60
CA TYR A 265 12.64 14.89 -6.75
C TYR A 265 13.49 16.14 -7.01
N LYS A 266 13.80 16.92 -5.97
CA LYS A 266 14.61 18.13 -6.12
C LYS A 266 15.99 17.83 -6.70
N LYS A 267 16.61 16.73 -6.27
CA LYS A 267 17.95 16.33 -6.69
C LYS A 267 17.96 15.74 -8.10
N LEU A 268 17.00 14.88 -8.42
CA LEU A 268 17.05 13.98 -9.59
C LEU A 268 16.24 14.48 -10.79
N ARG A 269 15.29 15.43 -10.62
CA ARG A 269 14.36 15.88 -11.68
C ARG A 269 15.02 16.35 -12.97
N LYS A 270 16.27 16.86 -12.90
CA LYS A 270 17.01 17.33 -14.07
C LYS A 270 17.66 16.20 -14.86
N GLU A 271 18.02 15.12 -14.18
CA GLU A 271 18.71 13.95 -14.75
C GLU A 271 17.70 12.94 -15.34
N ILE A 272 16.46 12.94 -14.85
CA ILE A 272 15.45 11.95 -15.23
C ILE A 272 15.16 11.93 -16.75
N PRO A 273 14.97 13.06 -17.45
CA PRO A 273 14.71 13.02 -18.89
C PRO A 273 15.86 12.46 -19.72
N ASP A 274 17.11 12.58 -19.21
CA ASP A 274 18.33 12.17 -19.91
C ASP A 274 18.64 10.67 -19.68
N VAL A 275 18.11 10.09 -18.60
CA VAL A 275 18.37 8.69 -18.20
C VAL A 275 17.25 7.74 -18.62
N LEU A 276 16.04 8.25 -18.87
CA LEU A 276 14.87 7.48 -19.29
C LEU A 276 14.78 7.31 -20.80
#